data_6d9896620e012891aa12359f9ae12071
#
_entry.id   6d9896620e012891aa12359f9ae12071
#
_cell.length_a   1.000
_cell.length_b   1.000
_cell.length_c   1.000
_cell.angle_alpha   90.00
_cell.angle_beta   90.00
_cell.angle_gamma   90.00
#
_symmetry.space_group_name_H-M   'P 1'
#
loop_
_entity.id
_entity.type
_entity.pdbx_description
1 polymer ?
#
loop_
_entity_poly.entity_id
_entity_poly.type
_entity_poly.pdbx_seq_one_letter_code
_entity_poly.pdbx_strand_id
1 'polypeptide(L)'
;MVKSCKSWNELLSKGNIGLPPDNCKKMTVKQENGKYYLRWVDPADTVVDGQVLCTWAGTMIVRKAGSFPANPYDGTIVLDNQAANSHSFAWLEDTPPADESGYFYAAFPYSANGAFNLDNRNRFGAVVYEVIVDKSDADPVGRVKYWGENADYEPAYMDYTAKKFNYGSWKDAFFMPRVVMLKQDGTEAYELNPDDYSMKKDGGDSDYKNTAFAGNVMVAFPQVWLKYEQVGNRQHYYIANMQVDSSYHCYTHINKNGDMVDWIYKAAYKGANVNNVIRSLSGLTPMNTQTSATERAYCQANGDRWFTGVWADRQMINALLLLMGKSTDTQAVFGHGYTDGGQNAGSLMASGKLDKYGLFYGTNTNDCVKVFGIEHYWGNQWERIAGYINDHGTQKVKLTWGTEDGSTAEGYNETGAGYISVGLTPGGTSGGYVSSATLTAYGLVSQTASGSSTTYECDGFWFNNGQTNYALVGGSCANGALCGAFYSNVNNTPSAAGWNIGCCLSY
;
A
#
# COMPACT_ATOMS: atom_id res chain seq x y z
N MET A 1 9.21 -14.20 -29.00
CA MET A 1 8.31 -13.94 -30.15
C MET A 1 7.03 -14.75 -29.90
N VAL A 2 6.06 -14.19 -29.18
CA VAL A 2 4.76 -14.84 -28.89
C VAL A 2 3.90 -14.64 -30.14
N LYS A 3 3.66 -15.70 -30.87
CA LYS A 3 2.66 -15.69 -31.98
C LYS A 3 1.30 -15.43 -31.35
N SER A 4 0.64 -14.34 -31.72
CA SER A 4 -0.72 -14.01 -31.28
C SER A 4 -1.65 -15.16 -31.66
N CYS A 5 -2.27 -15.80 -30.69
CA CYS A 5 -3.38 -16.71 -30.92
C CYS A 5 -4.57 -15.93 -31.47
N LYS A 6 -5.11 -16.32 -32.63
CA LYS A 6 -6.17 -15.59 -33.32
C LYS A 6 -7.56 -15.73 -32.68
N SER A 7 -7.81 -16.76 -31.87
CA SER A 7 -9.00 -16.89 -31.02
C SER A 7 -8.87 -18.04 -30.02
N TRP A 8 -9.62 -17.99 -28.91
CA TRP A 8 -9.75 -19.10 -27.95
C TRP A 8 -10.31 -20.37 -28.60
N ASN A 9 -11.20 -20.25 -29.57
CA ASN A 9 -11.77 -21.39 -30.31
C ASN A 9 -10.72 -22.16 -31.12
N GLU A 10 -9.69 -21.49 -31.62
CA GLU A 10 -8.57 -22.13 -32.33
C GLU A 10 -7.63 -22.90 -31.38
N LEU A 11 -7.50 -22.45 -30.14
CA LEU A 11 -6.79 -23.14 -29.08
C LEU A 11 -7.57 -24.39 -28.61
N LEU A 12 -8.88 -24.26 -28.40
CA LEU A 12 -9.77 -25.35 -28.00
C LEU A 12 -9.89 -26.45 -29.05
N SER A 13 -9.87 -26.11 -30.34
CA SER A 13 -9.99 -27.07 -31.44
C SER A 13 -8.75 -27.95 -31.64
N LYS A 14 -7.59 -27.58 -31.05
CA LYS A 14 -6.34 -28.34 -31.21
C LYS A 14 -6.11 -29.44 -30.20
N GLY A 15 -7.07 -29.75 -29.33
CA GLY A 15 -7.02 -30.83 -28.34
C GLY A 15 -5.66 -30.90 -27.61
N ASN A 16 -5.63 -30.79 -26.29
CA ASN A 16 -4.41 -30.84 -25.47
C ASN A 16 -3.58 -29.56 -25.36
N ILE A 17 -4.18 -28.46 -25.00
CA ILE A 17 -3.42 -27.42 -24.34
C ILE A 17 -3.32 -27.84 -22.88
N GLY A 18 -2.13 -28.25 -22.44
CA GLY A 18 -1.86 -28.53 -21.03
C GLY A 18 -1.86 -27.25 -20.22
N LEU A 19 -3.04 -26.64 -20.02
CA LEU A 19 -3.19 -25.52 -19.09
C LEU A 19 -3.08 -26.06 -17.67
N PRO A 20 -2.28 -25.41 -16.82
CA PRO A 20 -2.28 -25.72 -15.40
C PRO A 20 -3.58 -25.22 -14.75
N PRO A 21 -4.00 -25.81 -13.60
CA PRO A 21 -5.07 -25.28 -12.79
C PRO A 21 -4.72 -23.90 -12.23
N ASP A 22 -5.71 -23.17 -11.69
CA ASP A 22 -5.51 -21.94 -10.93
C ASP A 22 -4.68 -22.20 -9.64
N ASN A 23 -4.37 -21.14 -8.89
CA ASN A 23 -3.66 -21.24 -7.63
C ASN A 23 -4.52 -21.89 -6.54
N CYS A 24 -3.86 -22.60 -5.62
CA CYS A 24 -4.45 -22.94 -4.32
C CYS A 24 -4.80 -21.67 -3.55
N LYS A 25 -5.78 -21.76 -2.62
CA LYS A 25 -6.19 -20.65 -1.76
C LYS A 25 -6.03 -21.01 -0.28
N LYS A 26 -6.02 -19.98 0.58
CA LYS A 26 -6.00 -20.11 2.05
C LYS A 26 -4.84 -20.99 2.54
N MET A 27 -3.68 -20.82 1.91
CA MET A 27 -2.49 -21.63 2.16
C MET A 27 -1.86 -21.25 3.50
N THR A 28 -2.12 -22.03 4.52
CA THR A 28 -1.69 -21.76 5.89
C THR A 28 -0.62 -22.77 6.31
N VAL A 29 0.43 -22.31 6.96
CA VAL A 29 1.43 -23.12 7.63
C VAL A 29 1.56 -22.69 9.09
N LYS A 30 1.70 -23.66 9.99
CA LYS A 30 2.12 -23.43 11.37
C LYS A 30 3.17 -24.46 11.76
N GLN A 31 4.07 -24.11 12.69
CA GLN A 31 5.08 -24.98 13.21
C GLN A 31 4.88 -25.17 14.72
N GLU A 32 4.83 -26.39 15.17
CA GLU A 32 4.70 -26.75 16.58
C GLU A 32 5.58 -28.00 16.90
N ASN A 33 6.44 -27.89 17.90
CA ASN A 33 7.28 -29.01 18.39
C ASN A 33 8.10 -29.71 17.28
N GLY A 34 8.67 -28.95 16.35
CA GLY A 34 9.46 -29.47 15.22
C GLY A 34 8.64 -30.05 14.07
N LYS A 35 7.33 -30.05 14.17
CA LYS A 35 6.42 -30.48 13.11
C LYS A 35 5.82 -29.27 12.38
N TYR A 36 5.49 -29.45 11.11
CA TYR A 36 4.77 -28.50 10.28
C TYR A 36 3.37 -29.01 9.99
N TYR A 37 2.41 -28.09 10.06
CA TYR A 37 1.00 -28.35 9.79
C TYR A 37 0.56 -27.45 8.64
N LEU A 38 0.08 -28.06 7.55
CA LEU A 38 -0.26 -27.40 6.30
C LEU A 38 -1.75 -27.51 6.05
N ARG A 39 -2.37 -26.46 5.52
CA ARG A 39 -3.77 -26.44 5.14
C ARG A 39 -3.95 -25.54 3.93
N TRP A 40 -4.79 -25.96 2.98
CA TRP A 40 -5.07 -25.21 1.75
C TRP A 40 -6.44 -25.58 1.19
N VAL A 41 -6.92 -24.79 0.22
CA VAL A 41 -8.07 -25.09 -0.61
C VAL A 41 -7.58 -25.35 -2.03
N ASP A 42 -7.89 -26.50 -2.59
CA ASP A 42 -7.52 -26.83 -3.97
C ASP A 42 -8.29 -25.95 -4.99
N PRO A 43 -7.69 -25.63 -6.15
CA PRO A 43 -8.40 -24.90 -7.19
C PRO A 43 -9.57 -25.74 -7.77
N ALA A 44 -10.63 -25.06 -8.16
CA ALA A 44 -11.68 -25.66 -8.97
C ALA A 44 -11.23 -25.83 -10.42
N ASP A 45 -12.02 -26.55 -11.22
CA ASP A 45 -11.84 -26.57 -12.66
C ASP A 45 -11.94 -25.16 -13.24
N THR A 46 -11.05 -24.84 -14.19
CA THR A 46 -11.10 -23.55 -14.86
C THR A 46 -12.16 -23.58 -15.96
N VAL A 47 -13.18 -22.75 -15.81
CA VAL A 47 -14.31 -22.66 -16.74
C VAL A 47 -14.38 -21.26 -17.33
N VAL A 48 -14.44 -21.14 -18.67
CA VAL A 48 -14.61 -19.88 -19.40
C VAL A 48 -15.77 -20.05 -20.38
N ASP A 49 -16.73 -19.14 -20.34
CA ASP A 49 -17.95 -19.17 -21.18
C ASP A 49 -18.68 -20.50 -21.16
N GLY A 50 -18.73 -21.18 -19.99
CA GLY A 50 -19.36 -22.47 -19.78
C GLY A 50 -18.57 -23.68 -20.32
N GLN A 51 -17.34 -23.47 -20.82
CA GLN A 51 -16.43 -24.52 -21.26
C GLN A 51 -15.33 -24.78 -20.23
N VAL A 52 -15.11 -26.06 -19.88
CA VAL A 52 -14.02 -26.47 -19.02
C VAL A 52 -12.71 -26.40 -19.81
N LEU A 53 -11.82 -25.49 -19.47
CA LEU A 53 -10.51 -25.33 -20.09
C LEU A 53 -9.44 -26.15 -19.41
N CYS A 54 -9.55 -26.37 -18.11
CA CYS A 54 -8.63 -27.15 -17.30
C CYS A 54 -9.39 -27.88 -16.21
N THR A 55 -9.18 -29.20 -16.11
CA THR A 55 -9.68 -30.02 -15.00
C THR A 55 -8.54 -30.24 -14.00
N TRP A 56 -8.77 -29.86 -12.76
CA TRP A 56 -7.84 -30.16 -11.67
C TRP A 56 -7.80 -31.67 -11.43
N ALA A 57 -6.59 -32.23 -11.30
CA ALA A 57 -6.40 -33.67 -11.06
C ALA A 57 -5.70 -33.96 -9.73
N GLY A 58 -4.99 -32.99 -9.18
CA GLY A 58 -4.34 -33.14 -7.89
C GLY A 58 -3.48 -31.94 -7.54
N THR A 59 -2.96 -31.95 -6.30
CA THR A 59 -2.04 -30.95 -5.76
C THR A 59 -0.85 -31.64 -5.09
N MET A 60 0.35 -31.44 -5.62
CA MET A 60 1.57 -31.98 -5.04
C MET A 60 2.15 -30.98 -4.04
N ILE A 61 2.36 -31.44 -2.79
CA ILE A 61 2.98 -30.66 -1.72
C ILE A 61 4.44 -31.05 -1.63
N VAL A 62 5.33 -30.05 -1.78
CA VAL A 62 6.78 -30.25 -1.76
C VAL A 62 7.41 -29.42 -0.66
N ARG A 63 8.37 -30.04 0.05
CA ARG A 63 9.20 -29.44 1.10
C ARG A 63 10.63 -29.27 0.61
N LYS A 64 11.28 -28.16 0.98
CA LYS A 64 12.69 -27.92 0.73
C LYS A 64 13.32 -27.17 1.91
N ALA A 65 14.59 -27.50 2.24
CA ALA A 65 15.34 -26.75 3.24
C ALA A 65 15.93 -25.47 2.66
N GLY A 66 15.92 -24.39 3.42
CA GLY A 66 16.60 -23.12 3.12
C GLY A 66 15.92 -22.22 2.08
N SER A 67 14.98 -22.75 1.25
CA SER A 67 14.24 -21.94 0.26
C SER A 67 12.95 -22.61 -0.16
N PHE A 68 12.04 -21.86 -0.76
CA PHE A 68 10.85 -22.45 -1.37
C PHE A 68 11.19 -23.34 -2.57
N PRO A 69 10.50 -24.51 -2.71
CA PRO A 69 10.58 -25.31 -3.93
C PRO A 69 10.17 -24.49 -5.16
N ALA A 70 10.96 -24.55 -6.24
CA ALA A 70 10.69 -23.85 -7.50
C ALA A 70 9.78 -24.65 -8.45
N ASN A 71 9.70 -25.98 -8.27
CA ASN A 71 8.88 -26.90 -9.07
C ASN A 71 8.59 -28.17 -8.26
N PRO A 72 7.68 -29.07 -8.74
CA PRO A 72 7.28 -30.28 -8.01
C PRO A 72 8.41 -31.27 -7.71
N TYR A 73 9.55 -31.12 -8.36
CA TYR A 73 10.71 -32.04 -8.21
C TYR A 73 11.91 -31.36 -7.50
N ASP A 74 11.74 -30.11 -7.06
CA ASP A 74 12.77 -29.34 -6.36
C ASP A 74 12.62 -29.46 -4.85
N GLY A 75 12.78 -30.69 -4.33
CA GLY A 75 12.67 -30.98 -2.91
C GLY A 75 12.07 -32.36 -2.63
N THR A 76 11.57 -32.55 -1.41
CA THR A 76 10.90 -33.77 -0.98
C THR A 76 9.39 -33.66 -1.19
N ILE A 77 8.81 -34.58 -1.93
CA ILE A 77 7.34 -34.67 -2.05
C ILE A 77 6.80 -35.17 -0.70
N VAL A 78 5.98 -34.35 -0.05
CA VAL A 78 5.31 -34.69 1.23
C VAL A 78 3.99 -35.39 0.98
N LEU A 79 3.26 -34.93 -0.04
CA LEU A 79 1.96 -35.47 -0.42
C LEU A 79 1.67 -35.21 -1.89
N ASP A 80 1.07 -36.17 -2.56
CA ASP A 80 0.37 -36.01 -3.84
C ASP A 80 -1.14 -36.16 -3.57
N ASN A 81 -1.83 -35.03 -3.39
CA ASN A 81 -3.24 -35.01 -3.02
C ASN A 81 -4.13 -35.03 -4.25
N GLN A 82 -4.94 -36.08 -4.41
CA GLN A 82 -5.93 -36.22 -5.50
C GLN A 82 -7.38 -36.19 -4.98
N ALA A 83 -7.57 -35.93 -3.68
CA ALA A 83 -8.87 -35.78 -3.05
C ALA A 83 -9.20 -34.29 -2.86
N ALA A 84 -10.03 -33.74 -3.74
CA ALA A 84 -10.33 -32.30 -3.76
C ALA A 84 -10.74 -31.78 -2.38
N ASN A 85 -10.07 -30.70 -1.96
CA ASN A 85 -10.32 -29.99 -0.71
C ASN A 85 -10.23 -30.84 0.57
N SER A 86 -9.59 -32.00 0.55
CA SER A 86 -9.40 -32.86 1.73
C SER A 86 -8.67 -32.17 2.87
N HIS A 87 -7.83 -31.16 2.55
CA HIS A 87 -7.07 -30.36 3.51
C HIS A 87 -7.59 -28.93 3.68
N SER A 88 -8.81 -28.62 3.24
CA SER A 88 -9.42 -27.31 3.43
C SER A 88 -9.76 -27.02 4.91
N PHE A 89 -10.04 -28.06 5.69
CA PHE A 89 -10.32 -28.00 7.14
C PHE A 89 -9.37 -28.90 7.96
N ALA A 90 -8.85 -29.99 7.38
CA ALA A 90 -7.92 -30.89 8.02
C ALA A 90 -6.47 -30.44 7.81
N TRP A 91 -5.65 -30.59 8.83
CA TRP A 91 -4.21 -30.30 8.73
C TRP A 91 -3.47 -31.51 8.14
N LEU A 92 -2.60 -31.27 7.16
CA LEU A 92 -1.53 -32.19 6.80
C LEU A 92 -0.39 -32.01 7.79
N GLU A 93 -0.02 -33.03 8.52
CA GLU A 93 1.16 -33.04 9.40
C GLU A 93 2.39 -33.55 8.63
N ASP A 94 3.48 -32.81 8.67
CA ASP A 94 4.80 -33.24 8.20
C ASP A 94 5.83 -33.11 9.31
N THR A 95 6.71 -34.11 9.42
CA THR A 95 7.82 -34.18 10.37
C THR A 95 9.11 -34.24 9.59
N PRO A 96 9.73 -33.10 9.25
CA PRO A 96 10.98 -33.07 8.51
C PRO A 96 12.16 -33.60 9.37
N PRO A 97 13.30 -33.97 8.76
CA PRO A 97 14.52 -34.30 9.48
C PRO A 97 14.95 -33.18 10.44
N ALA A 98 15.47 -33.55 11.60
CA ALA A 98 15.83 -32.62 12.68
C ALA A 98 17.17 -31.90 12.47
N ASP A 99 17.95 -32.32 11.50
CA ASP A 99 19.30 -31.84 11.20
C ASP A 99 19.38 -30.64 10.28
N GLU A 100 18.25 -30.22 9.69
CA GLU A 100 18.15 -29.05 8.84
C GLU A 100 17.26 -28.01 9.49
N SER A 101 17.62 -26.75 9.37
CA SER A 101 16.81 -25.61 9.86
C SER A 101 16.14 -24.87 8.73
N GLY A 102 14.88 -24.48 8.94
CA GLY A 102 14.15 -23.64 8.00
C GLY A 102 13.63 -24.38 6.76
N TYR A 103 12.57 -25.16 6.97
CA TYR A 103 11.85 -25.79 5.87
C TYR A 103 10.77 -24.88 5.28
N PHE A 104 10.69 -24.89 3.96
CA PHE A 104 9.74 -24.15 3.16
C PHE A 104 8.89 -25.11 2.35
N TYR A 105 7.60 -24.78 2.20
CA TYR A 105 6.63 -25.64 1.53
C TYR A 105 5.94 -24.89 0.39
N ALA A 106 5.74 -25.59 -0.73
CA ALA A 106 4.94 -25.09 -1.86
C ALA A 106 3.96 -26.16 -2.34
N ALA A 107 2.83 -25.70 -2.87
CA ALA A 107 1.86 -26.53 -3.53
C ALA A 107 2.00 -26.38 -5.05
N PHE A 108 1.85 -27.50 -5.77
CA PHE A 108 1.86 -27.52 -7.22
C PHE A 108 0.59 -28.23 -7.71
N PRO A 109 -0.52 -27.49 -7.85
CA PRO A 109 -1.73 -28.08 -8.44
C PRO A 109 -1.47 -28.43 -9.90
N TYR A 110 -2.00 -29.57 -10.34
CA TYR A 110 -1.80 -30.05 -11.70
C TYR A 110 -3.11 -30.50 -12.35
N SER A 111 -3.13 -30.37 -13.67
CA SER A 111 -4.26 -30.78 -14.49
C SER A 111 -4.25 -32.26 -14.83
N ALA A 112 -5.40 -32.78 -15.28
CA ALA A 112 -5.52 -34.14 -15.80
C ALA A 112 -4.55 -34.43 -16.98
N ASN A 113 -4.07 -33.41 -17.66
CA ASN A 113 -3.06 -33.50 -18.71
C ASN A 113 -1.61 -33.41 -18.18
N GLY A 114 -1.41 -33.36 -16.86
CA GLY A 114 -0.10 -33.33 -16.21
C GLY A 114 0.60 -31.97 -16.23
N ALA A 115 -0.08 -30.87 -16.56
CA ALA A 115 0.48 -29.52 -16.50
C ALA A 115 0.43 -29.01 -15.05
N PHE A 116 1.59 -28.67 -14.49
CA PHE A 116 1.72 -28.12 -13.14
C PHE A 116 1.60 -26.60 -13.15
N ASN A 117 0.90 -26.04 -12.18
CA ASN A 117 0.97 -24.62 -11.85
C ASN A 117 2.24 -24.35 -11.04
N LEU A 118 3.14 -23.52 -11.60
CA LEU A 118 4.42 -23.13 -10.97
C LEU A 118 4.38 -21.70 -10.41
N ASP A 119 3.20 -21.14 -10.22
CA ASP A 119 3.05 -19.79 -9.68
C ASP A 119 3.55 -19.75 -8.23
N ASN A 120 4.44 -18.81 -7.94
CA ASN A 120 5.03 -18.63 -6.61
C ASN A 120 4.02 -18.22 -5.53
N ARG A 121 2.80 -17.81 -5.89
CA ARG A 121 1.70 -17.60 -4.93
C ARG A 121 1.24 -18.90 -4.26
N ASN A 122 1.60 -20.05 -4.80
CA ASN A 122 1.35 -21.37 -4.18
C ASN A 122 2.39 -21.75 -3.09
N ARG A 123 2.99 -20.77 -2.42
CA ARG A 123 3.91 -20.95 -1.29
C ARG A 123 3.16 -20.86 0.03
N PHE A 124 3.36 -21.82 0.91
CA PHE A 124 2.69 -21.81 2.22
C PHE A 124 3.20 -20.66 3.09
N GLY A 125 2.26 -19.92 3.69
CA GLY A 125 2.54 -18.72 4.46
C GLY A 125 2.58 -17.43 3.61
N ALA A 126 2.63 -17.52 2.27
CA ALA A 126 2.44 -16.36 1.41
C ALA A 126 0.96 -16.00 1.38
N VAL A 127 0.68 -14.73 1.65
CA VAL A 127 -0.64 -14.12 1.44
C VAL A 127 -0.48 -13.05 0.39
N VAL A 128 -1.20 -13.19 -0.72
CA VAL A 128 -1.18 -12.22 -1.82
C VAL A 128 -2.59 -11.76 -2.12
N TYR A 129 -2.85 -10.49 -1.87
CA TYR A 129 -4.08 -9.84 -2.29
C TYR A 129 -3.88 -9.17 -3.65
N GLU A 130 -4.90 -9.20 -4.49
CA GLU A 130 -4.84 -8.62 -5.82
C GLU A 130 -6.07 -7.74 -6.08
N VAL A 131 -5.81 -6.52 -6.57
CA VAL A 131 -6.85 -5.62 -7.06
C VAL A 131 -6.48 -5.14 -8.45
N ILE A 132 -7.47 -5.16 -9.35
CA ILE A 132 -7.34 -4.74 -10.75
C ILE A 132 -8.16 -3.48 -10.95
N VAL A 133 -7.56 -2.46 -11.57
CA VAL A 133 -8.25 -1.24 -11.99
C VAL A 133 -8.32 -1.21 -13.51
N ASP A 134 -9.52 -1.16 -14.07
CA ASP A 134 -9.74 -0.98 -15.51
C ASP A 134 -9.76 0.52 -15.86
N LYS A 135 -8.71 1.00 -16.52
CA LYS A 135 -8.58 2.40 -16.91
C LYS A 135 -9.63 2.87 -17.92
N SER A 136 -10.26 1.95 -18.65
CA SER A 136 -11.29 2.29 -19.63
C SER A 136 -12.65 2.55 -19.01
N ASP A 137 -12.87 2.10 -17.78
CA ASP A 137 -14.08 2.39 -17.02
C ASP A 137 -13.89 3.68 -16.21
N ALA A 138 -14.81 4.63 -16.35
CA ALA A 138 -14.76 5.90 -15.63
C ALA A 138 -15.41 5.84 -14.24
N ASP A 139 -16.25 4.83 -13.96
CA ASP A 139 -16.90 4.66 -12.65
C ASP A 139 -15.88 4.25 -11.59
N PRO A 140 -15.70 5.03 -10.52
CA PRO A 140 -14.67 4.77 -9.50
C PRO A 140 -14.85 3.45 -8.74
N VAL A 141 -16.05 2.88 -8.72
CA VAL A 141 -16.35 1.57 -8.11
C VAL A 141 -16.29 0.47 -9.15
N GLY A 142 -16.94 0.66 -10.29
CA GLY A 142 -17.06 -0.32 -11.37
C GLY A 142 -15.72 -0.74 -11.95
N ARG A 143 -14.75 0.19 -12.00
CA ARG A 143 -13.40 -0.05 -12.52
C ARG A 143 -12.53 -0.93 -11.63
N VAL A 144 -12.86 -1.10 -10.34
CA VAL A 144 -12.04 -1.83 -9.35
C VAL A 144 -12.60 -3.23 -9.14
N LYS A 145 -11.77 -4.24 -9.38
CA LYS A 145 -12.12 -5.65 -9.23
C LYS A 145 -11.17 -6.35 -8.27
N TYR A 146 -11.70 -7.18 -7.40
CA TYR A 146 -10.90 -8.15 -6.65
C TYR A 146 -10.55 -9.36 -7.49
N TRP A 147 -9.42 -9.98 -7.24
CA TRP A 147 -8.94 -11.15 -7.96
C TRP A 147 -8.17 -12.10 -7.03
N GLY A 148 -7.91 -13.32 -7.49
CA GLY A 148 -7.08 -14.29 -6.75
C GLY A 148 -7.65 -14.69 -5.40
N GLU A 149 -6.82 -14.59 -4.36
CA GLU A 149 -7.16 -15.00 -2.98
C GLU A 149 -8.35 -14.21 -2.41
N ASN A 150 -8.44 -12.95 -2.75
CA ASN A 150 -9.47 -12.05 -2.22
C ASN A 150 -10.65 -11.79 -3.19
N ALA A 151 -10.85 -12.66 -4.19
CA ALA A 151 -11.90 -12.44 -5.19
C ALA A 151 -13.32 -12.34 -4.59
N ASP A 152 -13.58 -13.01 -3.48
CA ASP A 152 -14.85 -13.07 -2.74
C ASP A 152 -14.87 -12.19 -1.48
N TYR A 153 -13.88 -11.30 -1.29
CA TYR A 153 -13.84 -10.43 -0.12
C TYR A 153 -14.84 -9.29 -0.23
N GLU A 154 -15.37 -8.90 0.93
CA GLU A 154 -16.22 -7.72 1.08
C GLU A 154 -15.37 -6.47 1.28
N PRO A 155 -15.66 -5.36 0.58
CA PRO A 155 -14.92 -4.11 0.76
C PRO A 155 -15.18 -3.48 2.13
N ALA A 156 -14.21 -2.70 2.58
CA ALA A 156 -14.34 -1.86 3.76
C ALA A 156 -14.95 -0.50 3.38
N TYR A 157 -15.71 0.10 4.29
CA TYR A 157 -16.31 1.42 4.09
C TYR A 157 -16.72 2.07 5.41
N MET A 158 -16.85 3.39 5.41
CA MET A 158 -17.45 4.13 6.52
C MET A 158 -18.96 4.07 6.44
N ASP A 159 -19.62 3.45 7.41
CA ASP A 159 -21.07 3.54 7.57
C ASP A 159 -21.42 4.89 8.24
N TYR A 160 -21.81 5.85 7.40
CA TYR A 160 -22.13 7.20 7.88
C TYR A 160 -23.42 7.27 8.72
N THR A 161 -24.32 6.29 8.57
CA THR A 161 -25.55 6.21 9.39
C THR A 161 -25.23 5.67 10.76
N ALA A 162 -24.49 4.57 10.84
CA ALA A 162 -24.06 3.99 12.11
C ALA A 162 -22.90 4.74 12.77
N LYS A 163 -22.25 5.68 12.05
CA LYS A 163 -21.03 6.39 12.44
C LYS A 163 -19.92 5.44 12.87
N LYS A 164 -19.78 4.34 12.15
CA LYS A 164 -18.85 3.26 12.44
C LYS A 164 -18.18 2.75 11.17
N PHE A 165 -16.88 2.47 11.26
CA PHE A 165 -16.16 1.85 10.14
C PHE A 165 -16.48 0.36 10.05
N ASN A 166 -16.87 -0.08 8.86
CA ASN A 166 -17.03 -1.48 8.50
C ASN A 166 -15.77 -1.97 7.79
N TYR A 167 -15.07 -2.90 8.40
CA TYR A 167 -13.83 -3.45 7.85
C TYR A 167 -14.06 -4.45 6.71
N GLY A 168 -15.31 -4.87 6.44
CA GLY A 168 -15.56 -5.97 5.50
C GLY A 168 -14.74 -7.20 5.88
N SER A 169 -13.99 -7.74 4.92
CA SER A 169 -13.10 -8.89 5.13
C SER A 169 -11.70 -8.51 5.64
N TRP A 170 -11.39 -7.23 5.88
CA TRP A 170 -10.03 -6.72 6.04
C TRP A 170 -9.57 -6.51 7.49
N LYS A 171 -10.42 -6.78 8.50
CA LYS A 171 -10.14 -6.46 9.90
C LYS A 171 -8.80 -7.06 10.40
N ASP A 172 -8.49 -8.28 10.01
CA ASP A 172 -7.31 -9.02 10.46
C ASP A 172 -6.28 -9.20 9.34
N ALA A 173 -6.29 -8.30 8.33
CA ALA A 173 -5.34 -8.35 7.23
C ALA A 173 -3.91 -8.11 7.75
N PHE A 174 -2.93 -8.80 7.15
CA PHE A 174 -1.52 -8.78 7.61
C PHE A 174 -0.89 -7.39 7.65
N PHE A 175 -1.42 -6.46 6.85
CA PHE A 175 -0.91 -5.09 6.73
C PHE A 175 -1.52 -4.10 7.73
N MET A 176 -2.40 -4.56 8.64
CA MET A 176 -3.01 -3.64 9.63
C MET A 176 -1.94 -3.10 10.58
N PRO A 177 -1.85 -1.75 10.69
CA PRO A 177 -0.81 -1.14 11.50
C PRO A 177 -1.15 -1.13 12.99
N ARG A 178 -0.11 -0.84 13.78
CA ARG A 178 -0.21 -0.50 15.21
C ARG A 178 0.00 1.00 15.40
N VAL A 179 -0.54 1.57 16.46
CA VAL A 179 -0.24 2.95 16.85
C VAL A 179 0.65 2.93 18.08
N VAL A 180 1.78 3.64 18.01
CA VAL A 180 2.81 3.58 19.05
C VAL A 180 3.27 4.98 19.46
N MET A 181 3.77 5.10 20.66
CA MET A 181 4.61 6.22 21.05
C MET A 181 6.06 5.86 20.74
N LEU A 182 6.60 6.46 19.69
CA LEU A 182 7.98 6.24 19.24
C LEU A 182 8.88 7.34 19.80
N LYS A 183 9.94 6.98 20.53
CA LYS A 183 10.92 7.92 21.05
C LYS A 183 11.79 8.48 19.91
N GLN A 184 12.44 9.61 20.18
CA GLN A 184 13.35 10.24 19.22
C GLN A 184 14.55 9.35 18.86
N ASP A 185 14.98 8.45 19.74
CA ASP A 185 16.01 7.45 19.47
C ASP A 185 15.54 6.27 18.60
N GLY A 186 14.26 6.24 18.23
CA GLY A 186 13.64 5.20 17.41
C GLY A 186 13.19 3.97 18.18
N THR A 187 13.22 3.98 19.51
CA THR A 187 12.65 2.88 20.30
C THR A 187 11.17 3.12 20.60
N GLU A 188 10.35 2.07 20.47
CA GLU A 188 8.97 2.13 20.90
C GLU A 188 8.90 2.23 22.44
N ALA A 189 8.22 3.27 22.93
CA ALA A 189 7.99 3.39 24.36
C ALA A 189 6.86 2.45 24.81
N TYR A 190 5.78 2.44 24.02
CA TYR A 190 4.60 1.58 24.23
C TYR A 190 3.64 1.68 23.04
N GLU A 191 2.75 0.71 22.92
CA GLU A 191 1.64 0.75 21.97
C GLU A 191 0.45 1.52 22.58
N LEU A 192 -0.20 2.35 21.78
CA LEU A 192 -1.42 3.08 22.16
C LEU A 192 -2.65 2.20 21.95
N ASN A 193 -3.70 2.47 22.73
CA ASN A 193 -5.02 1.90 22.45
C ASN A 193 -5.54 2.53 21.14
N PRO A 194 -5.77 1.72 20.07
CA PRO A 194 -6.20 2.26 18.78
C PRO A 194 -7.55 2.97 18.85
N ASP A 195 -8.40 2.63 19.83
CA ASP A 195 -9.73 3.22 20.00
C ASP A 195 -9.72 4.46 20.92
N ASP A 196 -8.63 4.71 21.65
CA ASP A 196 -8.45 5.92 22.49
C ASP A 196 -6.96 6.20 22.70
N TYR A 197 -6.37 7.09 21.93
CA TYR A 197 -4.94 7.41 22.00
C TYR A 197 -4.53 8.07 23.34
N SER A 198 -5.47 8.52 24.18
CA SER A 198 -5.15 8.96 25.53
C SER A 198 -4.70 7.84 26.46
N MET A 199 -4.89 6.58 26.04
CA MET A 199 -4.59 5.38 26.81
C MET A 199 -3.50 4.54 26.12
N LYS A 200 -2.67 3.88 26.90
CA LYS A 200 -1.82 2.79 26.43
C LYS A 200 -2.67 1.53 26.19
N LYS A 201 -2.23 0.65 25.30
CA LYS A 201 -2.94 -0.59 24.99
C LYS A 201 -3.07 -1.52 26.21
N ASP A 202 -2.06 -1.55 27.06
CA ASP A 202 -1.99 -2.35 28.29
C ASP A 202 -2.56 -1.61 29.53
N GLY A 203 -3.11 -0.41 29.34
CA GLY A 203 -3.72 0.43 30.36
C GLY A 203 -2.83 1.57 30.86
N GLY A 204 -3.47 2.55 31.46
CA GLY A 204 -2.83 3.77 31.95
C GLY A 204 -2.73 4.86 30.88
N ASP A 205 -2.45 6.09 31.33
CA ASP A 205 -2.40 7.29 30.49
C ASP A 205 -1.22 7.27 29.54
N SER A 206 -1.42 7.79 28.34
CA SER A 206 -0.38 7.95 27.33
C SER A 206 0.15 9.39 27.27
N ASP A 207 1.30 9.58 26.64
CA ASP A 207 1.91 10.88 26.39
C ASP A 207 1.50 11.53 25.06
N TYR A 208 0.38 11.14 24.48
CA TYR A 208 -0.04 11.53 23.13
C TYR A 208 -0.17 13.05 22.87
N LYS A 209 -0.28 13.86 23.94
CA LYS A 209 -0.27 15.35 23.91
C LYS A 209 0.95 15.97 24.58
N ASN A 210 1.80 15.17 25.21
CA ASN A 210 2.85 15.66 26.08
C ASN A 210 4.06 16.14 25.25
N THR A 211 4.16 17.46 25.06
CA THR A 211 5.30 18.05 24.30
C THR A 211 6.65 17.92 25.03
N ALA A 212 6.67 17.63 26.33
CA ALA A 212 7.88 17.37 27.10
C ALA A 212 8.38 15.91 26.94
N PHE A 213 7.50 14.99 26.50
CA PHE A 213 7.94 13.62 26.18
C PHE A 213 8.78 13.62 24.90
N ALA A 214 9.98 13.05 24.96
CA ALA A 214 10.90 12.99 23.81
C ALA A 214 10.48 11.88 22.80
N GLY A 215 9.30 12.02 22.19
CA GLY A 215 8.76 11.04 21.24
C GLY A 215 7.51 11.55 20.53
N ASN A 216 7.00 10.77 19.59
CA ASN A 216 5.92 11.11 18.69
C ASN A 216 4.88 9.99 18.63
N VAL A 217 3.61 10.32 18.40
CA VAL A 217 2.58 9.35 18.06
C VAL A 217 2.77 8.93 16.62
N MET A 218 3.09 7.66 16.40
CA MET A 218 3.40 7.12 15.09
C MET A 218 2.56 5.89 14.80
N VAL A 219 2.29 5.68 13.54
CA VAL A 219 1.62 4.49 13.01
C VAL A 219 2.69 3.56 12.45
N ALA A 220 2.84 2.39 13.03
CA ALA A 220 3.80 1.38 12.65
C ALA A 220 3.18 0.41 11.65
N PHE A 221 3.69 0.40 10.43
CA PHE A 221 3.29 -0.54 9.38
C PHE A 221 4.25 -1.71 9.32
N PRO A 222 3.74 -2.96 9.20
CA PRO A 222 4.57 -4.13 8.92
C PRO A 222 5.05 -4.12 7.47
N GLN A 223 5.97 -5.01 7.12
CA GLN A 223 6.41 -5.17 5.74
C GLN A 223 5.23 -5.47 4.81
N VAL A 224 5.13 -4.68 3.74
CA VAL A 224 4.18 -4.86 2.64
C VAL A 224 4.97 -4.93 1.34
N TRP A 225 4.95 -6.10 0.72
CA TRP A 225 5.61 -6.36 -0.54
C TRP A 225 4.65 -6.09 -1.70
N LEU A 226 5.05 -5.21 -2.61
CA LEU A 226 4.22 -4.72 -3.69
C LEU A 226 4.81 -5.13 -5.03
N LYS A 227 3.93 -5.55 -5.94
CA LYS A 227 4.21 -5.66 -7.36
C LYS A 227 3.14 -4.88 -8.11
N TYR A 228 3.56 -4.05 -9.02
CA TYR A 228 2.70 -3.28 -9.91
C TYR A 228 2.89 -3.73 -11.35
N GLU A 229 1.81 -3.96 -12.08
CA GLU A 229 1.86 -4.39 -13.46
C GLU A 229 0.72 -3.75 -14.26
N GLN A 230 1.02 -3.20 -15.42
CA GLN A 230 0.00 -2.69 -16.33
C GLN A 230 -0.05 -3.54 -17.59
N VAL A 231 -1.20 -4.16 -17.86
CA VAL A 231 -1.44 -4.98 -19.05
C VAL A 231 -2.61 -4.36 -19.84
N GLY A 232 -2.29 -3.65 -20.91
CA GLY A 232 -3.26 -2.87 -21.66
C GLY A 232 -3.94 -1.81 -20.78
N ASN A 233 -5.26 -1.88 -20.68
CA ASN A 233 -6.04 -0.98 -19.83
C ASN A 233 -6.17 -1.45 -18.37
N ARG A 234 -5.60 -2.59 -18.00
CA ARG A 234 -5.70 -3.13 -16.65
C ARG A 234 -4.45 -2.84 -15.84
N GLN A 235 -4.63 -2.29 -14.66
CA GLN A 235 -3.61 -2.01 -13.67
C GLN A 235 -3.75 -3.03 -12.55
N HIS A 236 -2.75 -3.90 -12.40
CA HIS A 236 -2.73 -4.95 -11.38
C HIS A 236 -1.86 -4.52 -10.21
N TYR A 237 -2.44 -4.52 -9.02
CA TYR A 237 -1.78 -4.28 -7.75
C TYR A 237 -1.73 -5.61 -7.00
N TYR A 238 -0.54 -6.13 -6.79
CA TYR A 238 -0.29 -7.31 -5.97
C TYR A 238 0.29 -6.86 -4.64
N ILE A 239 -0.31 -7.28 -3.54
CA ILE A 239 0.01 -6.86 -2.18
C ILE A 239 0.26 -8.11 -1.35
N ALA A 240 1.51 -8.33 -0.93
CA ALA A 240 1.95 -9.54 -0.29
C ALA A 240 2.62 -9.30 1.06
N ASN A 241 2.57 -10.32 1.94
CA ASN A 241 3.21 -10.30 3.26
C ASN A 241 4.70 -10.68 3.22
N MET A 242 5.20 -11.13 2.07
CA MET A 242 6.59 -11.53 1.85
C MET A 242 6.99 -11.37 0.38
N GLN A 243 8.28 -11.46 0.09
CA GLN A 243 8.75 -11.51 -1.29
C GLN A 243 8.35 -12.84 -1.94
N VAL A 244 7.33 -12.80 -2.79
CA VAL A 244 6.84 -13.98 -3.52
C VAL A 244 7.84 -14.39 -4.62
N ASP A 245 8.34 -13.40 -5.37
CA ASP A 245 9.42 -13.53 -6.34
C ASP A 245 10.16 -12.19 -6.49
N SER A 246 11.14 -12.12 -7.38
CA SER A 246 11.97 -10.93 -7.59
C SER A 246 11.23 -9.70 -8.12
N SER A 247 9.98 -9.84 -8.55
CA SER A 247 9.14 -8.71 -9.01
C SER A 247 8.39 -8.01 -7.87
N TYR A 248 8.38 -8.60 -6.66
CA TYR A 248 7.81 -8.00 -5.47
C TYR A 248 8.87 -7.22 -4.70
N HIS A 249 8.57 -5.97 -4.38
CA HIS A 249 9.48 -5.05 -3.70
C HIS A 249 8.85 -4.47 -2.44
N CYS A 250 9.65 -4.30 -1.40
CA CYS A 250 9.25 -3.67 -0.14
C CYS A 250 10.09 -2.40 0.10
N TYR A 251 10.03 -1.47 -0.85
CA TYR A 251 10.86 -0.25 -0.86
C TYR A 251 10.70 0.61 0.39
N THR A 252 9.50 0.62 0.97
CA THR A 252 9.18 1.38 2.19
C THR A 252 10.01 0.94 3.40
N HIS A 253 10.42 -0.32 3.45
CA HIS A 253 11.13 -0.93 4.59
C HIS A 253 12.64 -1.02 4.38
N ILE A 254 13.19 -0.29 3.42
CA ILE A 254 14.64 -0.17 3.22
C ILE A 254 15.11 1.13 3.85
N ASN A 255 15.89 1.03 4.93
CA ASN A 255 16.41 2.19 5.65
C ASN A 255 17.54 2.89 4.88
N LYS A 256 18.04 4.00 5.42
CA LYS A 256 19.12 4.78 4.79
C LYS A 256 20.46 4.04 4.61
N ASN A 257 20.64 2.92 5.29
CA ASN A 257 21.85 2.08 5.16
C ASN A 257 21.65 0.95 4.13
N GLY A 258 20.45 0.82 3.56
CA GLY A 258 20.09 -0.28 2.65
C GLY A 258 19.60 -1.54 3.36
N ASP A 259 19.41 -1.52 4.68
CA ASP A 259 18.95 -2.68 5.43
C ASP A 259 17.42 -2.77 5.41
N MET A 260 16.89 -3.98 5.29
CA MET A 260 15.47 -4.26 5.46
C MET A 260 15.10 -4.16 6.95
N VAL A 261 14.04 -3.42 7.27
CA VAL A 261 13.51 -3.27 8.62
C VAL A 261 12.12 -3.91 8.72
N ASP A 262 11.73 -4.35 9.92
CA ASP A 262 10.43 -5.00 10.13
C ASP A 262 9.26 -4.00 10.15
N TRP A 263 9.52 -2.78 10.58
CA TRP A 263 8.52 -1.73 10.76
C TRP A 263 9.00 -0.40 10.20
N ILE A 264 8.08 0.31 9.55
CA ILE A 264 8.22 1.74 9.27
C ILE A 264 7.18 2.51 10.07
N TYR A 265 7.49 3.77 10.35
CA TYR A 265 6.64 4.60 11.20
C TYR A 265 6.22 5.87 10.47
N LYS A 266 4.93 6.08 10.36
CA LYS A 266 4.32 7.28 9.78
C LYS A 266 3.67 8.10 10.88
N ALA A 267 3.78 9.43 10.81
CA ALA A 267 3.11 10.32 11.75
C ALA A 267 1.61 10.06 11.80
N ALA A 268 1.05 9.94 13.01
CA ALA A 268 -0.40 9.88 13.19
C ALA A 268 -1.08 11.23 12.89
N TYR A 269 -0.32 12.33 12.98
CA TYR A 269 -0.81 13.70 12.80
C TYR A 269 0.06 14.50 11.85
N LYS A 270 -0.52 15.55 11.26
CA LYS A 270 0.25 16.56 10.52
C LYS A 270 1.33 17.15 11.43
N GLY A 271 2.52 17.36 10.88
CA GLY A 271 3.69 17.84 11.63
C GLY A 271 3.48 19.23 12.21
N ALA A 272 3.68 19.36 13.50
CA ALA A 272 3.63 20.64 14.21
C ALA A 272 5.02 21.06 14.70
N ASN A 273 5.34 22.34 14.62
CA ASN A 273 6.62 22.86 15.10
C ASN A 273 6.57 23.09 16.63
N VAL A 274 7.46 22.41 17.35
CA VAL A 274 7.71 22.64 18.77
C VAL A 274 9.21 22.93 18.94
N ASN A 275 9.58 24.19 19.10
CA ASN A 275 10.97 24.63 19.26
C ASN A 275 11.91 24.15 18.13
N ASN A 276 11.49 24.31 16.86
CA ASN A 276 12.21 23.87 15.66
C ASN A 276 12.39 22.35 15.53
N VAL A 277 11.57 21.59 16.22
CA VAL A 277 11.44 20.14 16.08
C VAL A 277 10.03 19.83 15.58
N ILE A 278 9.88 19.09 14.51
CA ILE A 278 8.56 18.61 14.08
C ILE A 278 8.09 17.52 15.04
N ARG A 279 6.86 17.68 15.50
CA ARG A 279 6.21 16.72 16.41
C ARG A 279 4.91 16.21 15.83
N SER A 280 4.66 14.93 16.01
CA SER A 280 3.39 14.28 15.76
C SER A 280 2.70 14.01 17.09
N LEU A 281 1.95 15.00 17.58
CA LEU A 281 1.24 14.96 18.86
C LEU A 281 -0.16 15.55 18.70
N SER A 282 -1.10 15.07 19.49
CA SER A 282 -2.49 15.56 19.52
C SER A 282 -2.58 16.99 20.08
N GLY A 283 -3.55 17.77 19.59
CA GLY A 283 -3.84 19.12 20.06
C GLY A 283 -2.96 20.22 19.47
N LEU A 284 -2.03 19.89 18.57
CA LEU A 284 -1.12 20.87 17.97
C LEU A 284 -1.63 21.36 16.61
N THR A 285 -1.41 22.63 16.30
CA THR A 285 -1.67 23.19 14.98
C THR A 285 -0.55 22.78 14.00
N PRO A 286 -0.89 22.31 12.79
CA PRO A 286 0.11 21.97 11.78
C PRO A 286 1.04 23.13 11.44
N MET A 287 2.34 22.84 11.34
CA MET A 287 3.33 23.81 10.86
C MET A 287 3.05 24.14 9.39
N ASN A 288 3.23 25.39 9.02
CA ASN A 288 3.01 25.86 7.65
C ASN A 288 4.04 26.94 7.27
N THR A 289 3.98 27.38 5.99
CA THR A 289 4.80 28.48 5.48
C THR A 289 6.31 28.24 5.63
N GLN A 290 6.72 26.98 5.40
CA GLN A 290 8.13 26.57 5.42
C GLN A 290 8.55 26.01 4.06
N THR A 291 9.84 26.15 3.75
CA THR A 291 10.46 25.49 2.58
C THR A 291 10.70 24.02 2.86
N SER A 292 10.90 23.20 1.83
CA SER A 292 11.22 21.78 1.99
C SER A 292 12.49 21.55 2.80
N ALA A 293 13.50 22.41 2.63
CA ALA A 293 14.75 22.34 3.39
C ALA A 293 14.52 22.56 4.90
N THR A 294 13.68 23.55 5.26
CA THR A 294 13.34 23.80 6.66
C THR A 294 12.51 22.66 7.25
N GLU A 295 11.53 22.14 6.52
CA GLU A 295 10.71 20.99 6.95
C GLU A 295 11.61 19.77 7.24
N ARG A 296 12.54 19.43 6.32
CA ARG A 296 13.49 18.33 6.54
C ARG A 296 14.37 18.54 7.76
N ALA A 297 14.97 19.76 7.89
CA ALA A 297 15.82 20.06 9.03
C ALA A 297 15.08 19.90 10.37
N TYR A 298 13.84 20.35 10.45
CA TYR A 298 13.02 20.23 11.67
C TYR A 298 12.53 18.78 11.91
N CYS A 299 12.32 17.97 10.86
CA CYS A 299 12.09 16.54 11.01
C CYS A 299 13.34 15.84 11.58
N GLN A 300 14.52 16.12 11.01
CA GLN A 300 15.80 15.54 11.42
C GLN A 300 16.28 16.02 12.80
N ALA A 301 15.72 17.11 13.33
CA ALA A 301 15.95 17.54 14.70
C ALA A 301 15.43 16.53 15.75
N ASN A 302 14.60 15.56 15.38
CA ASN A 302 14.28 14.39 16.22
C ASN A 302 15.42 13.36 16.26
N GLY A 303 16.31 13.32 15.26
CA GLY A 303 17.40 12.38 15.09
C GLY A 303 17.65 12.04 13.62
N ASP A 304 18.81 11.47 13.31
CA ASP A 304 19.31 11.26 11.94
C ASP A 304 18.42 10.37 11.04
N ARG A 305 17.64 9.50 11.64
CA ARG A 305 16.72 8.57 10.92
C ARG A 305 15.35 9.18 10.67
N TRP A 306 15.03 10.30 11.29
CA TRP A 306 13.77 10.98 11.11
C TRP A 306 13.77 11.79 9.81
N PHE A 307 12.64 11.71 9.10
CA PHE A 307 12.50 12.41 7.83
C PHE A 307 11.06 12.87 7.61
N THR A 308 10.80 13.55 6.49
CA THR A 308 9.46 13.88 6.02
C THR A 308 8.81 12.67 5.33
N GLY A 309 7.53 12.74 5.02
CA GLY A 309 6.84 11.73 4.21
C GLY A 309 7.53 11.48 2.87
N VAL A 310 7.49 10.24 2.38
CA VAL A 310 8.13 9.82 1.13
C VAL A 310 7.15 9.16 0.15
N TRP A 311 7.50 9.18 -1.13
CA TRP A 311 6.67 8.63 -2.20
C TRP A 311 6.33 7.15 -2.02
N ALA A 312 7.30 6.32 -1.67
CA ALA A 312 7.09 4.89 -1.49
C ALA A 312 6.02 4.58 -0.45
N ASP A 313 6.06 5.27 0.71
CA ASP A 313 5.06 5.12 1.76
C ASP A 313 3.67 5.56 1.30
N ARG A 314 3.60 6.68 0.58
CA ARG A 314 2.33 7.18 0.03
C ARG A 314 1.72 6.18 -0.94
N GLN A 315 2.53 5.58 -1.83
CA GLN A 315 2.06 4.57 -2.78
C GLN A 315 1.61 3.28 -2.09
N MET A 316 2.33 2.83 -1.07
CA MET A 316 1.91 1.67 -0.27
C MET A 316 0.55 1.92 0.38
N ILE A 317 0.38 3.02 1.10
CA ILE A 317 -0.88 3.32 1.80
C ILE A 317 -2.02 3.51 0.79
N ASN A 318 -1.79 4.18 -0.34
CA ASN A 318 -2.80 4.33 -1.39
C ASN A 318 -3.23 2.98 -1.99
N ALA A 319 -2.29 2.06 -2.22
CA ALA A 319 -2.60 0.71 -2.68
C ALA A 319 -3.44 -0.08 -1.67
N LEU A 320 -3.15 0.08 -0.36
CA LEU A 320 -3.94 -0.54 0.71
C LEU A 320 -5.35 0.06 0.81
N LEU A 321 -5.51 1.37 0.64
CA LEU A 321 -6.84 2.02 0.61
C LEU A 321 -7.66 1.56 -0.60
N LEU A 322 -7.03 1.49 -1.78
CA LEU A 322 -7.65 0.96 -3.00
C LEU A 322 -8.11 -0.48 -2.81
N LEU A 323 -7.24 -1.33 -2.23
CA LEU A 323 -7.55 -2.73 -1.94
C LEU A 323 -8.74 -2.82 -0.97
N MET A 324 -8.68 -2.13 0.18
CA MET A 324 -9.73 -2.22 1.20
C MET A 324 -11.06 -1.65 0.73
N GLY A 325 -11.04 -0.48 0.10
CA GLY A 325 -12.25 0.24 -0.29
C GLY A 325 -12.88 -0.22 -1.60
N LYS A 326 -12.13 -0.96 -2.43
CA LYS A 326 -12.57 -1.40 -3.77
C LYS A 326 -13.13 -0.24 -4.61
N SER A 327 -12.53 0.93 -4.47
CA SER A 327 -12.93 2.17 -5.14
C SER A 327 -11.74 3.11 -5.26
N THR A 328 -11.72 3.90 -6.32
CA THR A 328 -10.78 5.01 -6.47
C THR A 328 -11.30 6.32 -5.84
N ASP A 329 -12.58 6.40 -5.49
CA ASP A 329 -13.15 7.51 -4.71
C ASP A 329 -12.96 7.27 -3.20
N THR A 330 -11.83 7.73 -2.67
CA THR A 330 -11.50 7.54 -1.25
C THR A 330 -12.34 8.41 -0.32
N GLN A 331 -12.83 9.56 -0.77
CA GLN A 331 -13.73 10.42 0.01
C GLN A 331 -15.08 9.74 0.25
N ALA A 332 -15.65 9.13 -0.78
CA ALA A 332 -16.92 8.42 -0.65
C ALA A 332 -16.81 7.21 0.28
N VAL A 333 -15.70 6.48 0.24
CA VAL A 333 -15.50 5.24 1.00
C VAL A 333 -15.12 5.48 2.46
N PHE A 334 -14.16 6.39 2.72
CA PHE A 334 -13.54 6.53 4.05
C PHE A 334 -13.93 7.81 4.78
N GLY A 335 -14.41 8.82 4.07
CA GLY A 335 -14.83 10.11 4.62
C GLY A 335 -14.37 11.29 3.80
N HIS A 336 -15.19 12.32 3.77
CA HIS A 336 -14.97 13.53 2.97
C HIS A 336 -13.63 14.22 3.28
N GLY A 337 -13.26 14.25 4.57
CA GLY A 337 -12.10 15.01 5.04
C GLY A 337 -12.43 16.50 5.26
N TYR A 338 -11.53 17.20 5.95
CA TYR A 338 -11.63 18.64 6.15
C TYR A 338 -11.06 19.37 4.93
N THR A 339 -11.92 19.67 3.95
CA THR A 339 -11.55 20.10 2.60
C THR A 339 -12.14 21.43 2.17
N ASP A 340 -13.07 21.97 2.95
CA ASP A 340 -13.75 23.27 2.73
C ASP A 340 -13.78 24.10 4.01
N GLY A 341 -12.60 24.43 4.54
CA GLY A 341 -12.43 25.15 5.81
C GLY A 341 -12.02 26.62 5.66
N GLY A 342 -11.66 27.05 4.46
CA GLY A 342 -11.21 28.41 4.17
C GLY A 342 -9.80 28.47 3.57
N GLN A 343 -9.29 29.68 3.33
CA GLN A 343 -8.11 29.94 2.52
C GLN A 343 -7.02 30.75 3.25
N ASN A 344 -6.76 30.42 4.51
CA ASN A 344 -5.70 31.05 5.30
C ASN A 344 -5.21 30.13 6.42
N ALA A 345 -4.09 30.45 7.04
CA ALA A 345 -3.47 29.64 8.10
C ALA A 345 -4.39 29.43 9.33
N GLY A 346 -5.27 30.38 9.64
CA GLY A 346 -6.26 30.26 10.71
C GLY A 346 -7.36 29.24 10.44
N SER A 347 -7.47 28.77 9.18
CA SER A 347 -8.40 27.71 8.78
C SER A 347 -7.84 26.31 9.03
N LEU A 348 -6.54 26.15 9.33
CA LEU A 348 -5.97 24.86 9.63
C LEU A 348 -6.50 24.31 10.95
N MET A 349 -7.00 23.09 10.90
CA MET A 349 -7.52 22.38 12.06
C MET A 349 -6.37 21.78 12.88
N ALA A 350 -6.39 21.97 14.20
CA ALA A 350 -5.46 21.30 15.10
C ALA A 350 -5.71 19.78 15.09
N SER A 351 -4.63 19.01 15.28
CA SER A 351 -4.63 17.54 15.35
C SER A 351 -5.43 17.02 16.57
N GLY A 352 -5.77 15.74 16.56
CA GLY A 352 -6.37 15.04 17.69
C GLY A 352 -7.88 15.09 17.77
N LYS A 353 -8.55 15.46 16.70
CA LYS A 353 -10.02 15.41 16.63
C LYS A 353 -10.56 13.99 16.67
N LEU A 354 -9.79 13.04 16.16
CA LEU A 354 -10.20 11.64 16.00
C LEU A 354 -9.41 10.68 16.91
N ASP A 355 -8.86 11.13 18.02
CA ASP A 355 -8.09 10.31 18.96
C ASP A 355 -8.89 9.13 19.54
N LYS A 356 -10.23 9.22 19.55
CA LYS A 356 -11.15 8.21 20.14
C LYS A 356 -11.96 7.43 19.11
N TYR A 357 -11.47 7.32 17.87
CA TYR A 357 -12.25 6.76 16.75
C TYR A 357 -11.60 5.58 16.04
N GLY A 358 -10.75 4.81 16.67
CA GLY A 358 -10.12 3.65 16.06
C GLY A 358 -9.10 4.02 14.97
N LEU A 359 -8.76 3.05 14.12
CA LEU A 359 -7.82 3.26 13.00
C LEU A 359 -8.47 3.96 11.79
N PHE A 360 -9.79 3.89 11.68
CA PHE A 360 -10.54 4.48 10.56
C PHE A 360 -11.76 5.21 11.07
N TYR A 361 -11.93 6.42 10.62
CA TYR A 361 -13.14 7.21 10.86
C TYR A 361 -13.24 8.36 9.86
N GLY A 362 -14.45 8.71 9.48
CA GLY A 362 -14.77 9.89 8.68
C GLY A 362 -16.25 10.20 8.69
N THR A 363 -16.59 11.32 8.11
CA THR A 363 -17.97 11.74 7.88
C THR A 363 -18.18 12.01 6.39
N ASN A 364 -19.42 12.06 5.95
CA ASN A 364 -19.78 12.49 4.59
C ASN A 364 -19.89 14.02 4.45
N THR A 365 -19.41 14.75 5.44
CA THR A 365 -19.41 16.21 5.48
C THR A 365 -17.99 16.73 5.67
N ASN A 366 -17.81 18.04 5.54
CA ASN A 366 -16.52 18.72 5.73
C ASN A 366 -16.03 18.62 7.18
N ASP A 367 -15.37 17.53 7.53
CA ASP A 367 -14.79 17.26 8.85
C ASP A 367 -13.56 16.35 8.72
N CYS A 368 -12.88 16.07 9.82
CA CYS A 368 -11.69 15.21 9.86
C CYS A 368 -11.94 13.84 9.24
N VAL A 369 -10.87 13.28 8.65
CA VAL A 369 -10.81 11.89 8.24
C VAL A 369 -9.57 11.24 8.85
N LYS A 370 -9.70 9.96 9.19
CA LYS A 370 -8.62 9.11 9.74
C LYS A 370 -8.60 7.79 9.00
N VAL A 371 -7.46 7.42 8.45
CA VAL A 371 -7.24 6.14 7.79
C VAL A 371 -5.97 5.50 8.33
N PHE A 372 -5.99 4.22 8.63
CA PHE A 372 -4.89 3.49 9.25
C PHE A 372 -4.30 4.16 10.51
N GLY A 373 -5.09 4.94 11.23
CA GLY A 373 -4.61 5.70 12.38
C GLY A 373 -3.99 7.06 12.05
N ILE A 374 -3.89 7.43 10.78
CA ILE A 374 -3.36 8.72 10.31
C ILE A 374 -4.50 9.71 10.13
N GLU A 375 -4.52 10.77 10.95
CA GLU A 375 -5.50 11.85 10.86
C GLU A 375 -5.13 12.83 9.73
N HIS A 376 -6.12 13.27 8.97
CA HIS A 376 -5.95 14.16 7.82
C HIS A 376 -5.02 13.61 6.74
N TYR A 377 -5.12 12.33 6.40
CA TYR A 377 -4.36 11.74 5.28
C TYR A 377 -4.66 12.47 3.96
N TRP A 378 -5.84 13.06 3.84
CA TRP A 378 -6.19 14.11 2.89
C TRP A 378 -6.98 15.23 3.57
N GLY A 379 -7.02 16.39 2.91
CA GLY A 379 -7.62 17.60 3.46
C GLY A 379 -6.74 18.26 4.52
N ASN A 380 -7.27 19.28 5.18
CA ASN A 380 -6.63 20.17 6.14
C ASN A 380 -5.42 20.90 5.53
N GLN A 381 -4.33 20.22 5.25
CA GLN A 381 -3.09 20.77 4.74
C GLN A 381 -2.43 19.82 3.73
N TRP A 382 -1.94 20.33 2.60
CA TRP A 382 -1.10 19.57 1.69
C TRP A 382 0.13 19.02 2.41
N GLU A 383 0.39 17.75 2.20
CA GLU A 383 1.62 17.12 2.67
C GLU A 383 2.68 17.19 1.58
N ARG A 384 3.80 17.83 1.88
CA ARG A 384 4.99 17.75 1.05
C ARG A 384 5.67 16.41 1.27
N ILE A 385 5.94 15.69 0.19
CA ILE A 385 6.63 14.40 0.25
C ILE A 385 7.91 14.41 -0.58
N ALA A 386 8.92 13.70 -0.12
CA ALA A 386 10.14 13.45 -0.87
C ALA A 386 9.98 12.25 -1.81
N GLY A 387 10.88 12.12 -2.77
CA GLY A 387 10.95 10.96 -3.64
C GLY A 387 10.00 11.00 -4.85
N TYR A 388 9.29 12.09 -5.09
CA TYR A 388 8.55 12.31 -6.34
C TYR A 388 8.71 13.76 -6.78
N ILE A 389 9.13 13.97 -8.01
CA ILE A 389 9.33 15.28 -8.62
C ILE A 389 8.87 15.29 -10.08
N ASN A 390 8.51 16.47 -10.57
CA ASN A 390 8.39 16.76 -11.99
C ASN A 390 9.55 17.70 -12.39
N ASP A 391 10.55 17.15 -13.04
CA ASP A 391 11.74 17.88 -13.47
C ASP A 391 11.61 18.29 -14.94
N HIS A 392 11.19 19.54 -15.17
CA HIS A 392 10.98 20.13 -16.51
C HIS A 392 10.12 19.22 -17.43
N GLY A 393 9.01 18.66 -16.88
CA GLY A 393 8.12 17.76 -17.60
C GLY A 393 8.52 16.28 -17.53
N THR A 394 9.65 15.94 -16.95
CA THR A 394 10.02 14.54 -16.69
C THR A 394 9.64 14.16 -15.28
N GLN A 395 8.67 13.27 -15.12
CA GLN A 395 8.33 12.72 -13.81
C GLN A 395 9.39 11.72 -13.36
N LYS A 396 9.89 11.90 -12.14
CA LYS A 396 10.98 11.11 -11.56
C LYS A 396 10.63 10.70 -10.15
N VAL A 397 11.02 9.47 -9.77
CA VAL A 397 10.79 8.90 -8.44
C VAL A 397 12.09 8.43 -7.80
N LYS A 398 12.12 8.42 -6.48
CA LYS A 398 13.10 7.76 -5.65
C LYS A 398 12.36 6.95 -4.60
N LEU A 399 12.70 5.68 -4.44
CA LEU A 399 11.94 4.73 -3.66
C LEU A 399 12.56 4.44 -2.31
N THR A 400 13.89 4.56 -2.24
CA THR A 400 14.66 4.26 -1.05
C THR A 400 15.65 5.40 -0.77
N TRP A 401 16.22 5.41 0.43
CA TRP A 401 17.10 6.49 0.88
C TRP A 401 18.43 6.57 0.11
N GLY A 402 18.82 5.57 -0.62
CA GLY A 402 20.08 5.58 -1.38
C GLY A 402 20.58 4.17 -1.61
N THR A 403 19.91 3.40 -2.45
CA THR A 403 20.13 1.98 -2.59
C THR A 403 20.16 1.53 -4.03
N GLU A 404 20.17 0.24 -4.20
CA GLU A 404 20.27 -0.52 -5.43
C GLU A 404 19.22 -0.28 -6.52
N ASP A 405 18.19 0.49 -6.24
CA ASP A 405 17.24 0.96 -7.26
C ASP A 405 17.88 1.93 -8.28
N GLY A 406 19.20 2.11 -8.23
CA GLY A 406 19.96 2.99 -9.09
C GLY A 406 20.06 4.43 -8.62
N SER A 407 19.46 4.78 -7.49
CA SER A 407 19.56 6.13 -6.95
C SER A 407 20.84 6.29 -6.13
N THR A 408 21.92 6.53 -6.84
CA THR A 408 23.25 6.72 -6.25
C THR A 408 23.49 8.09 -5.69
N ALA A 409 22.61 9.07 -5.94
CA ALA A 409 22.75 10.39 -5.36
C ALA A 409 22.31 10.35 -3.90
N GLU A 410 22.92 11.21 -3.12
CA GLU A 410 22.87 11.40 -1.69
C GLU A 410 21.45 11.53 -1.12
N GLY A 411 20.75 10.45 -0.95
CA GLY A 411 19.43 10.41 -0.35
C GLY A 411 18.35 11.15 -1.18
N TYR A 412 17.26 11.46 -0.53
CA TYR A 412 16.20 12.28 -1.11
C TYR A 412 16.66 13.73 -1.25
N ASN A 413 16.55 14.29 -2.45
CA ASN A 413 17.02 15.64 -2.77
C ASN A 413 15.99 16.42 -3.59
N GLU A 414 16.26 17.72 -3.81
CA GLU A 414 15.36 18.65 -4.47
C GLU A 414 15.59 18.76 -5.98
N THR A 415 16.68 18.20 -6.48
CA THR A 415 17.10 18.32 -7.89
C THR A 415 16.71 17.13 -8.74
N GLY A 416 16.34 16.01 -8.11
CA GLY A 416 16.11 14.74 -8.78
C GLY A 416 17.38 14.03 -9.22
N ALA A 417 18.54 14.40 -8.70
CA ALA A 417 19.78 13.67 -8.94
C ALA A 417 19.67 12.24 -8.37
N GLY A 418 19.97 11.22 -9.19
CA GLY A 418 19.81 9.81 -8.84
C GLY A 418 18.37 9.32 -8.75
N TYR A 419 17.37 10.12 -9.14
CA TYR A 419 15.99 9.68 -9.25
C TYR A 419 15.76 8.93 -10.56
N ILE A 420 14.87 7.95 -10.51
CA ILE A 420 14.49 7.12 -11.67
C ILE A 420 13.45 7.88 -12.49
N SER A 421 13.69 8.07 -13.78
CA SER A 421 12.65 8.58 -14.68
C SER A 421 11.60 7.49 -14.91
N VAL A 422 10.33 7.83 -14.70
CA VAL A 422 9.23 6.90 -14.99
C VAL A 422 8.79 6.94 -16.46
N GLY A 423 9.48 7.72 -17.30
CA GLY A 423 9.20 7.82 -18.74
C GLY A 423 7.89 8.52 -19.08
N LEU A 424 7.32 9.28 -18.15
CA LEU A 424 6.04 9.96 -18.30
C LEU A 424 6.21 11.47 -18.20
N THR A 425 5.44 12.19 -19.02
CA THR A 425 5.33 13.66 -19.00
C THR A 425 3.88 14.04 -18.79
N PRO A 426 3.56 14.90 -17.80
CA PRO A 426 2.22 15.44 -17.66
C PRO A 426 1.81 16.25 -18.90
N GLY A 427 0.57 16.12 -19.31
CA GLY A 427 0.05 16.82 -20.50
C GLY A 427 -1.40 17.26 -20.38
N GLY A 428 -1.85 18.04 -21.37
CA GLY A 428 -3.21 18.57 -21.39
C GLY A 428 -3.42 19.76 -20.44
N THR A 429 -4.58 19.83 -19.78
CA THR A 429 -4.91 20.88 -18.80
C THR A 429 -4.03 20.74 -17.56
N SER A 430 -3.41 21.83 -17.12
CA SER A 430 -2.45 21.88 -16.03
C SER A 430 -3.07 21.83 -14.62
N GLY A 431 -4.34 21.49 -14.48
CA GLY A 431 -5.03 21.37 -13.19
C GLY A 431 -6.47 20.94 -13.33
N GLY A 432 -6.96 20.19 -12.38
CA GLY A 432 -8.30 19.65 -12.34
C GLY A 432 -8.34 18.24 -11.76
N TYR A 433 -9.41 17.50 -12.02
CA TYR A 433 -9.52 16.10 -11.62
C TYR A 433 -8.72 15.19 -12.55
N VAL A 434 -8.06 14.20 -12.00
CA VAL A 434 -7.34 13.17 -12.77
C VAL A 434 -8.26 12.54 -13.80
N SER A 435 -7.80 12.44 -15.03
CA SER A 435 -8.50 11.72 -16.12
C SER A 435 -7.66 10.58 -16.68
N SER A 436 -6.36 10.57 -16.40
CA SER A 436 -5.46 9.50 -16.80
C SER A 436 -4.31 9.39 -15.81
N ALA A 437 -4.07 8.18 -15.35
CA ALA A 437 -2.92 7.79 -14.55
C ALA A 437 -2.33 6.48 -15.08
N THR A 438 -1.02 6.31 -14.96
CA THR A 438 -0.31 5.10 -15.37
C THR A 438 0.28 4.41 -14.15
N LEU A 439 0.01 3.12 -14.02
CA LEU A 439 0.65 2.28 -13.03
C LEU A 439 2.03 1.88 -13.57
N THR A 440 3.06 2.43 -12.96
CA THR A 440 4.46 2.07 -13.24
C THR A 440 4.92 0.99 -12.27
N ALA A 441 6.09 0.40 -12.49
CA ALA A 441 6.71 -0.51 -11.50
C ALA A 441 6.96 0.16 -10.13
N TYR A 442 6.82 1.49 -10.05
CA TYR A 442 7.14 2.32 -8.88
C TYR A 442 5.93 3.00 -8.25
N GLY A 443 4.73 2.66 -8.68
CA GLY A 443 3.47 3.22 -8.21
C GLY A 443 2.65 3.94 -9.30
N LEU A 444 1.52 4.48 -8.89
CA LEU A 444 0.59 5.18 -9.76
C LEU A 444 1.02 6.64 -9.98
N VAL A 445 1.17 7.04 -11.23
CA VAL A 445 1.60 8.38 -11.64
C VAL A 445 0.53 9.05 -12.51
N SER A 446 0.00 10.18 -12.05
CA SER A 446 -1.01 10.95 -12.78
C SER A 446 -0.41 11.66 -13.99
N GLN A 447 -1.17 11.72 -15.11
CA GLN A 447 -0.69 12.26 -16.39
C GLN A 447 -1.54 13.40 -16.91
N THR A 448 -2.86 13.32 -16.81
CA THR A 448 -3.78 14.34 -17.37
C THR A 448 -4.90 14.68 -16.38
N ALA A 449 -5.44 15.89 -16.49
CA ALA A 449 -6.47 16.43 -15.62
C ALA A 449 -7.64 17.00 -16.43
N SER A 450 -8.63 16.15 -16.74
CA SER A 450 -9.89 16.53 -17.40
C SER A 450 -11.06 15.64 -16.96
N GLY A 451 -10.91 14.97 -15.82
CA GLY A 451 -11.94 14.16 -15.17
C GLY A 451 -12.93 14.99 -14.36
N SER A 452 -13.59 14.35 -13.42
CA SER A 452 -14.53 14.96 -12.48
C SER A 452 -14.43 14.33 -11.10
N SER A 453 -15.13 14.90 -10.13
CA SER A 453 -15.24 14.34 -8.77
C SER A 453 -15.94 12.98 -8.70
N THR A 454 -16.45 12.45 -9.80
CA THR A 454 -17.17 11.18 -9.89
C THR A 454 -16.60 10.25 -10.97
N THR A 455 -15.41 10.57 -11.51
CA THR A 455 -14.80 9.76 -12.56
C THR A 455 -13.32 9.51 -12.28
N TYR A 456 -12.86 8.34 -12.68
CA TYR A 456 -11.47 7.86 -12.58
C TYR A 456 -11.00 7.82 -11.12
N GLU A 457 -9.95 8.56 -10.76
CA GLU A 457 -9.42 8.64 -9.40
C GLU A 457 -10.21 9.61 -8.51
N CYS A 458 -11.14 10.40 -9.06
CA CYS A 458 -11.96 11.41 -8.37
C CYS A 458 -11.18 12.56 -7.71
N ASP A 459 -9.87 12.51 -7.73
CA ASP A 459 -8.95 13.39 -7.01
C ASP A 459 -8.24 14.37 -7.95
N GLY A 460 -7.63 15.40 -7.37
CA GLY A 460 -6.96 16.47 -8.11
C GLY A 460 -5.57 16.14 -8.62
N PHE A 461 -5.22 16.72 -9.76
CA PHE A 461 -3.86 16.69 -10.30
C PHE A 461 -3.45 18.06 -10.84
N TRP A 462 -2.28 18.56 -10.41
CA TRP A 462 -1.68 19.81 -10.92
C TRP A 462 -0.22 19.58 -11.29
N PHE A 463 0.23 20.19 -12.37
CA PHE A 463 1.63 20.12 -12.81
C PHE A 463 2.11 21.43 -13.44
N ASN A 464 3.44 21.62 -13.45
CA ASN A 464 4.13 22.66 -14.22
C ASN A 464 5.40 22.03 -14.82
N ASN A 465 5.47 22.03 -16.16
CA ASN A 465 6.60 21.44 -16.90
C ASN A 465 7.75 22.45 -17.17
N GLY A 466 7.62 23.68 -16.70
CA GLY A 466 8.62 24.73 -16.95
C GLY A 466 9.77 24.77 -15.94
N GLN A 467 9.72 23.97 -14.90
CA GLN A 467 10.68 24.00 -13.78
C GLN A 467 10.73 22.66 -13.05
N THR A 468 11.67 22.51 -12.12
CA THR A 468 11.69 21.36 -11.19
C THR A 468 10.72 21.61 -10.05
N ASN A 469 9.76 20.71 -9.85
CA ASN A 469 8.69 20.78 -8.86
C ASN A 469 8.72 19.60 -7.91
N TYR A 470 8.38 19.87 -6.67
CA TYR A 470 8.31 18.89 -5.58
C TYR A 470 6.86 18.46 -5.36
N ALA A 471 6.62 17.21 -4.98
CA ALA A 471 5.27 16.72 -4.83
C ALA A 471 4.59 17.19 -3.54
N LEU A 472 3.33 17.63 -3.69
CA LEU A 472 2.37 17.84 -2.62
C LEU A 472 1.21 16.86 -2.82
N VAL A 473 0.71 16.26 -1.74
CA VAL A 473 -0.33 15.23 -1.81
C VAL A 473 -1.49 15.49 -0.85
N GLY A 474 -2.62 14.83 -1.10
CA GLY A 474 -3.78 14.79 -0.21
C GLY A 474 -4.75 15.96 -0.33
N GLY A 475 -4.31 17.12 -0.81
CA GLY A 475 -5.13 18.34 -0.82
C GLY A 475 -5.14 19.06 0.53
N SER A 476 -5.76 20.26 0.56
CA SER A 476 -5.89 21.09 1.75
C SER A 476 -7.34 21.44 2.05
N CYS A 477 -7.59 22.16 3.15
CA CYS A 477 -8.92 22.66 3.52
C CYS A 477 -9.49 23.71 2.55
N ALA A 478 -8.86 23.97 1.42
CA ALA A 478 -9.32 24.86 0.38
C ALA A 478 -9.54 24.18 -1.00
N ASN A 479 -9.52 22.83 -1.04
CA ASN A 479 -9.58 22.08 -2.31
C ASN A 479 -10.90 21.32 -2.53
N GLY A 480 -11.80 21.26 -1.54
CA GLY A 480 -13.10 20.59 -1.68
C GLY A 480 -12.97 19.13 -2.13
N ALA A 481 -13.83 18.73 -3.05
CA ALA A 481 -13.88 17.38 -3.60
C ALA A 481 -12.65 16.97 -4.44
N LEU A 482 -11.68 17.87 -4.66
CA LEU A 482 -10.41 17.52 -5.30
C LEU A 482 -9.47 16.75 -4.36
N CYS A 483 -9.70 16.85 -3.04
CA CYS A 483 -8.89 16.13 -2.04
C CYS A 483 -9.10 14.62 -2.13
N GLY A 484 -8.10 13.85 -1.71
CA GLY A 484 -8.18 12.40 -1.58
C GLY A 484 -6.82 11.74 -1.56
N ALA A 485 -6.81 10.42 -1.49
CA ALA A 485 -5.58 9.65 -1.37
C ALA A 485 -4.70 9.76 -2.63
N PHE A 486 -5.32 9.87 -3.81
CA PHE A 486 -4.64 9.94 -5.11
C PHE A 486 -4.34 11.37 -5.57
N TYR A 487 -4.71 12.39 -4.78
CA TYR A 487 -4.36 13.78 -5.09
C TYR A 487 -2.85 13.95 -5.18
N SER A 488 -2.39 14.52 -6.29
CA SER A 488 -0.99 14.91 -6.46
C SER A 488 -0.86 16.26 -7.14
N ASN A 489 0.10 17.05 -6.66
CA ASN A 489 0.43 18.35 -7.22
C ASN A 489 1.95 18.43 -7.38
N VAL A 490 2.40 18.57 -8.62
CA VAL A 490 3.79 18.74 -9.01
C VAL A 490 3.99 20.03 -9.80
N ASN A 491 3.45 21.14 -9.25
CA ASN A 491 3.60 22.49 -9.82
C ASN A 491 4.29 23.49 -8.88
N ASN A 492 4.71 23.06 -7.69
CA ASN A 492 5.36 23.88 -6.68
C ASN A 492 6.85 23.54 -6.56
N THR A 493 7.69 24.56 -6.56
CA THR A 493 9.15 24.40 -6.33
C THR A 493 9.43 23.91 -4.89
N PRO A 494 10.61 23.35 -4.60
CA PRO A 494 11.01 23.00 -3.24
C PRO A 494 10.96 24.19 -2.27
N SER A 495 11.20 25.40 -2.76
CA SER A 495 11.17 26.64 -1.98
C SER A 495 9.77 27.20 -1.75
N ALA A 496 8.72 26.66 -2.38
CA ALA A 496 7.35 27.12 -2.16
C ALA A 496 6.98 26.99 -0.68
N ALA A 497 6.45 28.05 -0.09
CA ALA A 497 6.15 28.15 1.34
C ALA A 497 4.75 28.77 1.50
N GLY A 498 3.73 27.92 1.48
CA GLY A 498 2.31 28.31 1.58
C GLY A 498 1.73 28.03 2.97
N TRP A 499 0.70 28.78 3.34
CA TRP A 499 -0.04 28.54 4.58
C TRP A 499 -0.68 27.14 4.63
N ASN A 500 -0.94 26.55 3.49
CA ASN A 500 -1.59 25.25 3.31
C ASN A 500 -0.59 24.13 2.95
N ILE A 501 0.71 24.38 3.05
CA ILE A 501 1.76 23.40 2.82
C ILE A 501 2.45 23.07 4.14
N GLY A 502 2.63 21.80 4.41
CA GLY A 502 3.35 21.27 5.55
C GLY A 502 3.88 19.87 5.30
N CYS A 503 4.37 19.23 6.35
CA CYS A 503 4.95 17.90 6.29
C CYS A 503 4.40 16.97 7.38
N CYS A 504 4.71 15.68 7.26
CA CYS A 504 4.50 14.67 8.30
C CYS A 504 5.83 13.98 8.60
N LEU A 505 5.98 13.43 9.81
CA LEU A 505 7.17 12.64 10.17
C LEU A 505 7.12 11.24 9.56
N SER A 506 8.30 10.74 9.20
CA SER A 506 8.60 9.33 8.91
C SER A 506 9.82 8.89 9.69
N TYR A 507 9.90 7.58 10.01
CA TYR A 507 11.07 6.96 10.65
C TYR A 507 11.27 5.54 10.14
#